data_f639ea053ae46c94af3c9df510611044
#
_entry.id   f639ea053ae46c94af3c9df510611044
#
_cell.length_a   1.000
_cell.length_b   1.000
_cell.length_c   1.000
_cell.angle_alpha   90.00
_cell.angle_beta   90.00
_cell.angle_gamma   90.00
#
_symmetry.space_group_name_H-M   'P 1'
#
loop_
_entity.id
_entity.type
_entity.pdbx_description
1 polymer ?
#
loop_
_entity_poly.entity_id
_entity_poly.type
_entity_poly.pdbx_seq_one_letter_code
_entity_poly.pdbx_strand_id
1 'polypeptide(L)'
;HEDAIFPLRQEGIPINVRNTNRPQDPGTMIVESTCNKPKYTITGIGGKKGFASITIEKAMMNSEIGFGRKVLQVFEENGLSFEHTPSGIDTFTVYVHQAEFEEKEQQVIAGLHRAVQPDLIELESDLALIAVVGRGMRRTRGTAGRIFAALAHAHVNVKMIDQGSSELNIIIGVENRDFEALEMYVMNLLMGLV
;
A
#
# COMPACT_ATOMS: atom_id res chain seq x y z
N HIS A 1 -3.37 19.10 4.53
CA HIS A 1 -2.15 18.34 4.80
C HIS A 1 -2.35 17.50 6.06
N GLU A 2 -1.75 16.31 6.11
CA GLU A 2 -1.88 15.38 7.24
C GLU A 2 -1.41 15.99 8.56
N ASP A 3 -0.34 16.80 8.55
CA ASP A 3 0.17 17.49 9.73
C ASP A 3 -0.87 18.42 10.40
N ALA A 4 -1.80 18.95 9.60
CA ALA A 4 -2.90 19.76 10.12
C ALA A 4 -4.06 18.90 10.66
N ILE A 5 -4.22 17.68 10.12
CA ILE A 5 -5.31 16.78 10.50
C ILE A 5 -4.99 16.01 11.79
N PHE A 6 -3.74 15.54 11.93
CA PHE A 6 -3.32 14.67 13.03
C PHE A 6 -3.61 15.23 14.43
N PRO A 7 -3.22 16.46 14.78
CA PRO A 7 -3.47 17.00 16.12
C PRO A 7 -4.95 17.11 16.45
N LEU A 8 -5.76 17.55 15.48
CA LEU A 8 -7.19 17.72 15.68
C LEU A 8 -7.92 16.38 15.82
N ARG A 9 -7.44 15.35 15.11
CA ARG A 9 -7.99 14.00 15.20
C ARG A 9 -7.74 13.37 16.57
N GLN A 10 -6.58 13.61 17.19
CA GLN A 10 -6.26 13.11 18.53
C GLN A 10 -7.21 13.69 19.59
N GLU A 11 -7.61 14.96 19.41
CA GLU A 11 -8.55 15.65 20.29
C GLU A 11 -10.03 15.41 19.92
N GLY A 12 -10.31 14.59 18.91
CA GLY A 12 -11.67 14.31 18.44
C GLY A 12 -12.39 15.50 17.82
N ILE A 13 -11.65 16.54 17.39
CA ILE A 13 -12.21 17.76 16.81
C ILE A 13 -12.58 17.53 15.34
N PRO A 14 -13.85 17.70 14.94
CA PRO A 14 -14.26 17.56 13.56
C PRO A 14 -13.62 18.61 12.66
N ILE A 15 -13.19 18.20 11.45
CA ILE A 15 -12.56 19.07 10.47
C ILE A 15 -13.47 19.17 9.25
N ASN A 16 -13.78 20.37 8.78
CA ASN A 16 -14.51 20.57 7.53
C ASN A 16 -13.57 21.00 6.41
N VAL A 17 -13.41 20.14 5.43
CA VAL A 17 -12.65 20.43 4.19
C VAL A 17 -13.60 21.04 3.17
N ARG A 18 -13.34 22.28 2.75
CA ARG A 18 -14.18 23.04 1.82
C ARG A 18 -13.41 23.47 0.58
N ASN A 19 -14.11 23.60 -0.53
CA ASN A 19 -13.56 24.10 -1.78
C ASN A 19 -13.49 25.63 -1.72
N THR A 20 -12.30 26.20 -1.82
CA THR A 20 -12.08 27.66 -1.81
C THR A 20 -12.74 28.37 -2.98
N ASN A 21 -12.92 27.71 -4.11
CA ASN A 21 -13.60 28.24 -5.29
C ASN A 21 -15.14 28.15 -5.20
N ARG A 22 -15.65 27.40 -4.22
CA ARG A 22 -17.08 27.22 -3.93
C ARG A 22 -17.34 27.25 -2.43
N PRO A 23 -17.17 28.40 -1.78
CA PRO A 23 -17.23 28.51 -0.33
C PRO A 23 -18.63 28.24 0.27
N GLN A 24 -19.68 28.30 -0.54
CA GLN A 24 -21.06 27.99 -0.14
C GLN A 24 -21.37 26.49 -0.09
N ASP A 25 -20.53 25.64 -0.71
CA ASP A 25 -20.74 24.19 -0.63
C ASP A 25 -20.47 23.70 0.79
N PRO A 26 -21.25 22.72 1.29
CA PRO A 26 -21.11 22.22 2.67
C PRO A 26 -19.74 21.60 2.97
N GLY A 27 -19.02 21.18 1.91
CA GLY A 27 -17.72 20.51 2.05
C GLY A 27 -17.82 19.08 2.56
N THR A 28 -16.67 18.55 3.02
CA THR A 28 -16.54 17.21 3.57
C THR A 28 -16.10 17.27 5.01
N MET A 29 -16.88 16.64 5.90
CA MET A 29 -16.53 16.51 7.31
C MET A 29 -15.63 15.30 7.57
N ILE A 30 -14.47 15.54 8.17
CA ILE A 30 -13.61 14.49 8.73
C ILE A 30 -13.98 14.38 10.21
N VAL A 31 -14.43 13.20 10.61
CA VAL A 31 -14.88 12.89 11.96
C VAL A 31 -14.26 11.58 12.43
N GLU A 32 -14.20 11.37 13.74
CA GLU A 32 -13.64 10.16 14.35
C GLU A 32 -14.41 8.92 13.90
N SER A 33 -15.72 8.96 13.93
CA SER A 33 -16.58 7.88 13.48
C SER A 33 -17.92 8.38 12.96
N THR A 34 -18.57 7.61 12.11
CA THR A 34 -19.95 7.87 11.68
C THR A 34 -20.82 6.66 12.03
N CYS A 35 -22.03 6.91 12.53
CA CYS A 35 -23.03 5.87 12.77
C CYS A 35 -23.69 5.38 11.47
N ASN A 36 -23.54 6.12 10.39
CA ASN A 36 -24.16 5.81 9.10
C ASN A 36 -23.47 4.62 8.44
N LYS A 37 -24.29 3.70 7.88
CA LYS A 37 -23.80 2.65 7.00
C LYS A 37 -23.13 3.33 5.79
N PRO A 38 -21.94 2.86 5.36
CA PRO A 38 -21.30 3.41 4.18
C PRO A 38 -22.21 3.21 2.97
N LYS A 39 -22.41 4.27 2.18
CA LYS A 39 -23.23 4.24 0.95
C LYS A 39 -22.55 3.37 -0.12
N TYR A 40 -21.25 3.37 -0.15
CA TYR A 40 -20.43 2.63 -1.11
C TYR A 40 -19.51 1.63 -0.42
N THR A 41 -19.26 0.51 -1.07
CA THR A 41 -18.34 -0.53 -0.59
C THR A 41 -16.90 0.01 -0.56
N ILE A 42 -16.48 0.63 -1.66
CA ILE A 42 -15.19 1.31 -1.82
C ILE A 42 -15.47 2.81 -1.77
N THR A 43 -14.65 3.56 -1.05
CA THR A 43 -14.84 5.00 -0.83
C THR A 43 -13.69 5.85 -1.35
N GLY A 44 -12.58 5.22 -1.68
CA GLY A 44 -11.41 5.92 -2.22
C GLY A 44 -10.41 4.97 -2.85
N ILE A 45 -9.64 5.53 -3.77
CA ILE A 45 -8.48 4.91 -4.38
C ILE A 45 -7.39 5.97 -4.34
N GLY A 46 -6.21 5.58 -3.93
CA GLY A 46 -5.04 6.44 -3.95
C GLY A 46 -3.82 5.60 -4.22
N GLY A 47 -2.85 6.17 -4.92
CA GLY A 47 -1.64 5.44 -5.23
C GLY A 47 -0.46 6.36 -5.48
N LYS A 48 0.71 5.75 -5.57
CA LYS A 48 1.97 6.44 -5.83
C LYS A 48 2.89 5.54 -6.63
N LYS A 49 3.63 6.15 -7.55
CA LYS A 49 4.70 5.52 -8.34
C LYS A 49 6.07 5.68 -7.67
N GLY A 50 7.06 5.01 -8.20
CA GLY A 50 8.46 5.19 -7.84
C GLY A 50 8.89 4.35 -6.65
N PHE A 51 8.42 3.10 -6.62
CA PHE A 51 8.86 2.10 -5.65
C PHE A 51 9.79 1.07 -6.27
N ALA A 52 10.66 0.52 -5.44
CA ALA A 52 11.40 -0.69 -5.70
C ALA A 52 11.04 -1.75 -4.66
N SER A 53 11.09 -3.02 -5.05
CA SER A 53 10.94 -4.15 -4.15
C SER A 53 12.25 -4.91 -4.01
N ILE A 54 12.55 -5.30 -2.78
CA ILE A 54 13.67 -6.16 -2.42
C ILE A 54 13.07 -7.43 -1.84
N THR A 55 13.08 -8.51 -2.62
CA THR A 55 12.58 -9.82 -2.20
C THR A 55 13.74 -10.68 -1.72
N ILE A 56 13.65 -11.11 -0.48
CA ILE A 56 14.65 -11.92 0.21
C ILE A 56 14.08 -13.32 0.35
N GLU A 57 14.70 -14.31 -0.29
CA GLU A 57 14.35 -15.70 -0.19
C GLU A 57 15.30 -16.43 0.75
N LYS A 58 14.73 -17.20 1.65
CA LYS A 58 15.51 -18.06 2.54
C LYS A 58 14.69 -19.28 2.95
N ALA A 59 15.23 -20.46 2.69
CA ALA A 59 14.60 -21.71 3.11
C ALA A 59 14.39 -21.74 4.63
N MET A 60 13.19 -22.13 5.05
CA MET A 60 12.77 -22.18 6.45
C MET A 60 12.79 -20.81 7.16
N MET A 61 12.66 -19.72 6.45
CA MET A 61 12.66 -18.35 6.97
C MET A 61 11.69 -18.16 8.13
N ASN A 62 10.49 -18.70 8.03
CA ASN A 62 9.44 -18.60 9.05
C ASN A 62 9.78 -19.30 10.37
N SER A 63 10.77 -20.20 10.39
CA SER A 63 11.29 -20.85 11.59
C SER A 63 12.38 -20.03 12.27
N GLU A 64 12.97 -19.04 11.59
CA GLU A 64 14.04 -18.21 12.12
C GLU A 64 13.50 -17.08 12.98
N ILE A 65 13.68 -17.19 14.29
CA ILE A 65 13.23 -16.14 15.23
C ILE A 65 13.95 -14.83 14.94
N GLY A 66 13.15 -13.77 14.74
CA GLY A 66 13.63 -12.43 14.52
C GLY A 66 14.13 -12.14 13.09
N PHE A 67 13.84 -13.00 12.11
CA PHE A 67 14.23 -12.77 10.72
C PHE A 67 13.80 -11.40 10.21
N GLY A 68 12.50 -11.09 10.25
CA GLY A 68 11.99 -9.78 9.79
C GLY A 68 12.62 -8.59 10.53
N ARG A 69 12.88 -8.71 11.84
CA ARG A 69 13.59 -7.67 12.59
C ARG A 69 15.01 -7.44 12.05
N LYS A 70 15.75 -8.51 11.76
CA LYS A 70 17.12 -8.40 11.21
C LYS A 70 17.12 -7.76 9.83
N VAL A 71 16.12 -8.12 8.98
CA VAL A 71 15.94 -7.51 7.67
C VAL A 71 15.67 -6.01 7.82
N LEU A 72 14.63 -5.63 8.58
CA LEU A 72 14.24 -4.23 8.73
C LEU A 72 15.30 -3.38 9.42
N GLN A 73 16.12 -3.97 10.30
CA GLN A 73 17.26 -3.29 10.91
C GLN A 73 18.28 -2.84 9.86
N VAL A 74 18.52 -3.61 8.79
CA VAL A 74 19.40 -3.20 7.71
C VAL A 74 18.88 -1.94 7.00
N PHE A 75 17.57 -1.84 6.77
CA PHE A 75 16.98 -0.64 6.19
C PHE A 75 17.07 0.56 7.14
N GLU A 76 16.79 0.36 8.43
CA GLU A 76 16.94 1.39 9.47
C GLU A 76 18.37 1.93 9.53
N GLU A 77 19.39 1.06 9.59
CA GLU A 77 20.81 1.44 9.64
C GLU A 77 21.26 2.21 8.40
N ASN A 78 20.57 2.03 7.26
CA ASN A 78 20.81 2.79 6.04
C ASN A 78 19.87 4.00 5.89
N GLY A 79 19.04 4.30 6.89
CA GLY A 79 18.11 5.44 6.88
C GLY A 79 17.06 5.33 5.77
N LEU A 80 16.58 4.12 5.49
CA LEU A 80 15.50 3.85 4.53
C LEU A 80 14.22 3.49 5.26
N SER A 81 13.16 4.23 4.98
CA SER A 81 11.81 3.86 5.39
C SER A 81 11.23 2.83 4.40
N PHE A 82 10.43 1.92 4.90
CA PHE A 82 9.66 1.02 4.06
C PHE A 82 8.20 1.46 3.97
N GLU A 83 7.58 1.19 2.84
CA GLU A 83 6.16 1.47 2.61
C GLU A 83 5.31 0.23 2.89
N HIS A 84 5.81 -0.95 2.52
CA HIS A 84 5.08 -2.20 2.68
C HIS A 84 6.02 -3.40 2.78
N THR A 85 5.60 -4.44 3.53
CA THR A 85 6.43 -5.64 3.75
C THR A 85 5.58 -6.92 3.69
N PRO A 86 5.17 -7.37 2.49
CA PRO A 86 4.52 -8.67 2.38
C PRO A 86 5.51 -9.79 2.68
N SER A 87 5.05 -10.80 3.39
CA SER A 87 5.84 -11.98 3.73
C SER A 87 5.12 -13.26 3.32
N GLY A 88 5.88 -14.19 2.73
CA GLY A 88 5.47 -15.56 2.47
C GLY A 88 6.02 -16.54 3.52
N ILE A 89 6.11 -17.82 3.14
CA ILE A 89 6.69 -18.88 4.00
C ILE A 89 8.22 -18.76 4.02
N ASP A 90 8.83 -18.64 2.83
CA ASP A 90 10.28 -18.58 2.62
C ASP A 90 10.73 -17.28 1.94
N THR A 91 9.84 -16.29 1.86
CA THR A 91 10.09 -15.00 1.23
C THR A 91 9.69 -13.84 2.11
N PHE A 92 10.49 -12.78 2.11
CA PHE A 92 10.21 -11.51 2.78
C PHE A 92 10.54 -10.37 1.81
N THR A 93 9.54 -9.59 1.42
CA THR A 93 9.72 -8.49 0.48
C THR A 93 9.60 -7.16 1.21
N VAL A 94 10.46 -6.21 0.86
CA VAL A 94 10.43 -4.83 1.39
C VAL A 94 10.23 -3.89 0.22
N TYR A 95 9.16 -3.09 0.27
CA TYR A 95 8.89 -2.01 -0.69
C TYR A 95 9.40 -0.69 -0.13
N VAL A 96 10.23 -0.02 -0.90
CA VAL A 96 10.88 1.26 -0.52
C VAL A 96 10.74 2.28 -1.65
N HIS A 97 10.95 3.55 -1.35
CA HIS A 97 11.10 4.57 -2.39
C HIS A 97 12.33 4.30 -3.24
N GLN A 98 12.14 4.13 -4.54
CA GLN A 98 13.18 3.72 -5.49
C GLN A 98 14.38 4.67 -5.47
N ALA A 99 14.14 5.97 -5.58
CA ALA A 99 15.21 6.96 -5.63
C ALA A 99 16.11 6.94 -4.37
N GLU A 100 15.53 6.73 -3.18
CA GLU A 100 16.29 6.65 -1.95
C GLU A 100 17.07 5.33 -1.84
N PHE A 101 16.52 4.25 -2.38
CA PHE A 101 17.13 2.94 -2.37
C PHE A 101 18.32 2.85 -3.33
N GLU A 102 18.20 3.37 -4.55
CA GLU A 102 19.24 3.32 -5.58
C GLU A 102 20.57 3.90 -5.11
N GLU A 103 20.52 4.94 -4.29
CA GLU A 103 21.73 5.54 -3.69
C GLU A 103 22.44 4.63 -2.67
N LYS A 104 21.72 3.66 -2.10
CA LYS A 104 22.17 2.82 -0.98
C LYS A 104 22.10 1.32 -1.28
N GLU A 105 21.76 0.95 -2.51
CA GLU A 105 21.52 -0.43 -2.93
C GLU A 105 22.63 -1.38 -2.49
N GLN A 106 23.88 -1.07 -2.82
CA GLN A 106 25.02 -1.94 -2.49
C GLN A 106 25.20 -2.15 -0.98
N GLN A 107 24.98 -1.10 -0.17
CA GLN A 107 25.10 -1.17 1.28
C GLN A 107 24.00 -2.04 1.88
N VAL A 108 22.77 -1.87 1.39
CA VAL A 108 21.60 -2.65 1.83
C VAL A 108 21.77 -4.12 1.47
N ILE A 109 22.14 -4.44 0.24
CA ILE A 109 22.35 -5.82 -0.21
C ILE A 109 23.47 -6.49 0.60
N ALA A 110 24.62 -5.81 0.78
CA ALA A 110 25.69 -6.34 1.60
C ALA A 110 25.28 -6.51 3.07
N GLY A 111 24.45 -5.60 3.59
CA GLY A 111 23.86 -5.68 4.93
C GLY A 111 22.96 -6.89 5.09
N LEU A 112 22.07 -7.13 4.14
CA LEU A 112 21.15 -8.27 4.13
C LEU A 112 21.90 -9.61 4.08
N HIS A 113 22.93 -9.73 3.24
CA HIS A 113 23.77 -10.94 3.20
C HIS A 113 24.44 -11.22 4.55
N ARG A 114 24.93 -10.18 5.23
CA ARG A 114 25.53 -10.35 6.57
C ARG A 114 24.52 -10.69 7.66
N ALA A 115 23.33 -10.06 7.62
CA ALA A 115 22.35 -10.15 8.69
C ALA A 115 21.54 -11.46 8.66
N VAL A 116 21.15 -11.94 7.47
CA VAL A 116 20.21 -13.04 7.33
C VAL A 116 20.68 -14.16 6.42
N GLN A 117 21.81 -14.00 5.70
CA GLN A 117 22.37 -15.03 4.81
C GLN A 117 21.28 -15.63 3.88
N PRO A 118 20.67 -14.82 3.01
CA PRO A 118 19.59 -15.27 2.14
C PRO A 118 20.11 -16.22 1.06
N ASP A 119 19.25 -17.10 0.57
CA ASP A 119 19.53 -17.97 -0.57
C ASP A 119 19.52 -17.15 -1.88
N LEU A 120 18.60 -16.20 -1.99
CA LEU A 120 18.46 -15.29 -3.12
C LEU A 120 17.97 -13.92 -2.66
N ILE A 121 18.43 -12.87 -3.35
CA ILE A 121 17.84 -11.52 -3.29
C ILE A 121 17.47 -11.11 -4.70
N GLU A 122 16.19 -10.81 -4.92
CA GLU A 122 15.68 -10.27 -6.17
C GLU A 122 15.32 -8.80 -5.99
N LEU A 123 15.66 -7.98 -6.98
CA LEU A 123 15.34 -6.57 -7.03
C LEU A 123 14.40 -6.31 -8.20
N GLU A 124 13.34 -5.54 -7.95
CA GLU A 124 12.46 -5.07 -9.02
C GLU A 124 12.21 -3.57 -8.81
N SER A 125 12.42 -2.79 -9.86
CA SER A 125 12.23 -1.33 -9.89
C SER A 125 10.98 -0.95 -10.68
N ASP A 126 10.70 0.35 -10.76
CA ASP A 126 9.57 0.90 -11.53
C ASP A 126 8.21 0.36 -11.12
N LEU A 127 8.01 0.23 -9.82
CA LEU A 127 6.77 -0.23 -9.23
C LEU A 127 5.90 0.92 -8.72
N ALA A 128 4.59 0.68 -8.74
CA ALA A 128 3.58 1.54 -8.14
C ALA A 128 2.76 0.76 -7.11
N LEU A 129 2.39 1.43 -6.03
CA LEU A 129 1.48 0.90 -5.02
C LEU A 129 0.15 1.66 -5.07
N ILE A 130 -0.95 0.93 -5.07
CA ILE A 130 -2.31 1.47 -5.10
C ILE A 130 -3.10 0.89 -3.94
N ALA A 131 -3.69 1.76 -3.15
CA ALA A 131 -4.58 1.41 -2.06
C ALA A 131 -6.04 1.62 -2.47
N VAL A 132 -6.81 0.55 -2.48
CA VAL A 132 -8.27 0.60 -2.60
C VAL A 132 -8.84 0.57 -1.20
N VAL A 133 -9.56 1.62 -0.79
CA VAL A 133 -10.04 1.78 0.58
C VAL A 133 -11.56 1.89 0.66
N GLY A 134 -12.16 1.31 1.69
CA GLY A 134 -13.58 1.44 1.91
C GLY A 134 -14.07 0.77 3.18
N ARG A 135 -14.79 1.51 4.01
CA ARG A 135 -15.42 0.98 5.23
C ARG A 135 -16.48 -0.10 4.93
N GLY A 136 -17.08 -0.04 3.74
CA GLY A 136 -18.04 -1.05 3.29
C GLY A 136 -17.42 -2.39 2.92
N MET A 137 -16.11 -2.43 2.66
CA MET A 137 -15.39 -3.65 2.25
C MET A 137 -15.49 -4.75 3.31
N ARG A 138 -15.32 -4.39 4.58
CA ARG A 138 -15.37 -5.32 5.72
C ARG A 138 -16.65 -6.17 5.81
N ARG A 139 -17.74 -5.73 5.21
CA ARG A 139 -19.04 -6.39 5.30
C ARG A 139 -19.58 -6.89 3.96
N THR A 140 -18.83 -6.66 2.89
CA THR A 140 -19.26 -6.99 1.53
C THR A 140 -18.45 -8.14 0.98
N ARG A 141 -19.08 -9.31 0.90
CA ARG A 141 -18.43 -10.50 0.31
C ARG A 141 -18.13 -10.27 -1.17
N GLY A 142 -17.00 -10.80 -1.64
CA GLY A 142 -16.61 -10.75 -3.03
C GLY A 142 -15.98 -9.43 -3.50
N THR A 143 -15.74 -8.46 -2.59
CA THR A 143 -15.12 -7.18 -2.97
C THR A 143 -13.75 -7.37 -3.62
N ALA A 144 -12.89 -8.19 -3.03
CA ALA A 144 -11.58 -8.49 -3.60
C ALA A 144 -11.72 -9.12 -5.01
N GLY A 145 -12.61 -10.10 -5.17
CA GLY A 145 -12.85 -10.73 -6.47
C GLY A 145 -13.26 -9.73 -7.55
N ARG A 146 -14.12 -8.76 -7.23
CA ARG A 146 -14.51 -7.70 -8.18
C ARG A 146 -13.36 -6.77 -8.54
N ILE A 147 -12.53 -6.41 -7.56
CA ILE A 147 -11.33 -5.59 -7.80
C ILE A 147 -10.39 -6.35 -8.75
N PHE A 148 -10.08 -7.62 -8.47
CA PHE A 148 -9.18 -8.40 -9.33
C PHE A 148 -9.78 -8.70 -10.71
N ALA A 149 -11.08 -8.87 -10.83
CA ALA A 149 -11.73 -8.97 -12.13
C ALA A 149 -11.56 -7.68 -12.96
N ALA A 150 -11.68 -6.51 -12.32
CA ALA A 150 -11.43 -5.23 -12.99
C ALA A 150 -9.97 -5.11 -13.47
N LEU A 151 -9.00 -5.55 -12.65
CA LEU A 151 -7.58 -5.58 -13.03
C LEU A 151 -7.32 -6.51 -14.22
N ALA A 152 -7.94 -7.68 -14.22
CA ALA A 152 -7.82 -8.62 -15.33
C ALA A 152 -8.40 -8.03 -16.63
N HIS A 153 -9.54 -7.36 -16.57
CA HIS A 153 -10.11 -6.65 -17.72
C HIS A 153 -9.23 -5.50 -18.21
N ALA A 154 -8.50 -4.85 -17.31
CA ALA A 154 -7.53 -3.82 -17.66
C ALA A 154 -6.22 -4.38 -18.22
N HIS A 155 -6.06 -5.70 -18.29
CA HIS A 155 -4.81 -6.38 -18.65
C HIS A 155 -3.60 -5.99 -17.80
N VAL A 156 -3.85 -5.61 -16.53
CA VAL A 156 -2.82 -5.24 -15.58
C VAL A 156 -2.27 -6.49 -14.89
N ASN A 157 -0.94 -6.63 -14.89
CA ASN A 157 -0.27 -7.67 -14.14
C ASN A 157 -0.06 -7.22 -12.69
N VAL A 158 -0.58 -8.02 -11.76
CA VAL A 158 -0.45 -7.74 -10.31
C VAL A 158 0.84 -8.36 -9.79
N LYS A 159 1.70 -7.53 -9.21
CA LYS A 159 2.98 -7.92 -8.60
C LYS A 159 2.84 -8.29 -7.12
N MET A 160 1.95 -7.61 -6.42
CA MET A 160 1.75 -7.79 -4.99
C MET A 160 0.30 -7.49 -4.62
N ILE A 161 -0.21 -8.23 -3.64
CA ILE A 161 -1.51 -8.02 -3.01
C ILE A 161 -1.34 -8.12 -1.51
N ASP A 162 -1.86 -7.13 -0.80
CA ASP A 162 -2.04 -7.22 0.63
C ASP A 162 -3.41 -6.75 1.07
N GLN A 163 -4.02 -7.51 1.95
CA GLN A 163 -5.25 -7.13 2.64
C GLN A 163 -5.08 -7.40 4.12
N GLY A 164 -4.84 -6.35 4.89
CA GLY A 164 -4.70 -6.46 6.33
C GLY A 164 -5.99 -6.94 7.02
N SER A 165 -5.86 -7.40 8.25
CA SER A 165 -6.96 -7.94 9.08
C SER A 165 -8.08 -6.93 9.37
N SER A 166 -7.85 -5.64 9.14
CA SER A 166 -8.88 -4.60 9.24
C SER A 166 -9.94 -4.71 8.16
N GLU A 167 -9.62 -5.34 7.00
CA GLU A 167 -10.44 -5.45 5.80
C GLU A 167 -10.92 -4.10 5.23
N LEU A 168 -10.26 -3.01 5.61
CA LEU A 168 -10.63 -1.65 5.21
C LEU A 168 -9.94 -1.21 3.94
N ASN A 169 -8.87 -1.87 3.56
CA ASN A 169 -8.08 -1.60 2.35
C ASN A 169 -7.56 -2.88 1.71
N ILE A 170 -7.26 -2.76 0.44
CA ILE A 170 -6.45 -3.71 -0.33
C ILE A 170 -5.35 -2.89 -0.99
N ILE A 171 -4.09 -3.27 -0.74
CA ILE A 171 -2.93 -2.66 -1.38
C ILE A 171 -2.51 -3.57 -2.54
N ILE A 172 -2.26 -2.97 -3.68
CA ILE A 172 -1.94 -3.66 -4.93
C ILE A 172 -0.66 -3.06 -5.48
N GLY A 173 0.35 -3.90 -5.69
CA GLY A 173 1.57 -3.53 -6.39
C GLY A 173 1.46 -3.87 -7.87
N VAL A 174 1.85 -2.94 -8.73
CA VAL A 174 1.86 -3.07 -10.19
C VAL A 174 3.09 -2.40 -10.77
N GLU A 175 3.36 -2.57 -12.06
CA GLU A 175 4.37 -1.79 -12.75
C GLU A 175 3.93 -0.33 -12.90
N ASN A 176 4.87 0.62 -12.88
CA ASN A 176 4.59 2.05 -13.03
C ASN A 176 3.78 2.38 -14.28
N ARG A 177 3.98 1.63 -15.38
CA ARG A 177 3.27 1.84 -16.65
C ARG A 177 1.78 1.52 -16.58
N ASP A 178 1.38 0.64 -15.65
CA ASP A 178 0.00 0.17 -15.51
C ASP A 178 -0.81 1.02 -14.52
N PHE A 179 -0.16 1.98 -13.87
CA PHE A 179 -0.74 2.77 -12.78
C PHE A 179 -2.00 3.53 -13.20
N GLU A 180 -1.93 4.32 -14.29
CA GLU A 180 -3.06 5.13 -14.74
C GLU A 180 -4.23 4.28 -15.25
N ALA A 181 -3.92 3.18 -15.94
CA ALA A 181 -4.93 2.26 -16.42
C ALA A 181 -5.70 1.66 -15.25
N LEU A 182 -4.99 1.23 -14.21
CA LEU A 182 -5.59 0.66 -13.01
C LEU A 182 -6.45 1.67 -12.26
N GLU A 183 -5.94 2.88 -12.03
CA GLU A 183 -6.66 3.94 -11.33
C GLU A 183 -7.99 4.25 -12.03
N MET A 184 -7.98 4.37 -13.36
CA MET A 184 -9.17 4.60 -14.17
C MET A 184 -10.19 3.43 -14.09
N TYR A 185 -9.72 2.18 -14.20
CA TYR A 185 -10.61 1.02 -14.14
C TYR A 185 -11.25 0.81 -12.77
N VAL A 186 -10.48 0.97 -11.71
CA VAL A 186 -11.01 0.84 -10.35
C VAL A 186 -11.95 2.02 -10.02
N MET A 187 -11.70 3.22 -10.53
CA MET A 187 -12.64 4.35 -10.45
C MET A 187 -13.96 4.04 -11.16
N ASN A 188 -13.94 3.45 -12.34
CA ASN A 188 -15.14 3.04 -13.05
C ASN A 188 -15.94 1.98 -12.28
N LEU A 189 -15.26 1.03 -11.65
CA LEU A 189 -15.89 0.05 -10.75
C LEU A 189 -16.58 0.73 -9.55
N LEU A 190 -16.00 1.80 -9.01
CA LEU A 190 -16.60 2.60 -7.93
C LEU A 190 -17.90 3.28 -8.35
N MET A 191 -17.91 3.81 -9.56
CA MET A 191 -19.06 4.53 -10.11
C MET A 191 -20.16 3.60 -10.63
N GLY A 192 -19.95 2.28 -10.60
CA GLY A 192 -20.89 1.29 -11.14
C GLY A 192 -21.02 1.34 -12.67
N LEU A 193 -19.95 1.77 -13.36
CA LEU A 193 -19.89 1.91 -14.81
C LEU A 193 -19.31 0.66 -15.51
N VAL A 194 -18.96 -0.37 -14.73
CA VAL A 194 -18.48 -1.70 -15.20
C VAL A 194 -19.17 -2.80 -14.41
#